data_3f8c88e9e7e529f9623a0a0e43d5a674
#
_entry.id   3f8c88e9e7e529f9623a0a0e43d5a674
#
_cell.length_a   1.000
_cell.length_b   1.000
_cell.length_c   1.000
_cell.angle_alpha   90.00
_cell.angle_beta   90.00
_cell.angle_gamma   90.00
#
_symmetry.space_group_name_H-M   'P 1'
#
loop_
_entity.id
_entity.type
_entity.pdbx_description
1 polymer ?
#
loop_
_entity_poly.entity_id
_entity_poly.type
_entity_poly.pdbx_seq_one_letter_code
_entity_poly.pdbx_strand_id
1 'polypeptide(L)'
;YGGRGLNALFANKSNIFNFNFLKMIGEIISFYKKAPSLIKKNLVGETLGSYLDKSNFSKYLVEYHIIPMVAAIWSMPFSKARDIPLKLFLNFFINHGLFKLRNRPQWYTVTGRSKTYVKKVLNKISGEIFKNYKVISVNRNENNVRIKIGEDYLDYDHIVLASHADQSLKMLDKPTEEEQRILSKFKYVSNQAILHSDEKLMPKKKLAWSSWNSISNGKQTSVTYWLNNLQNLKSDNNFFLTLNPFCEINKKSI
;
A
#
# COMPACT_ATOMS: atom_id res chain seq x y z
N TYR A 1 12.24 13.11 8.07
CA TYR A 1 13.24 12.80 7.04
C TYR A 1 12.56 12.10 5.88
N GLY A 2 13.10 12.19 4.68
CA GLY A 2 12.50 11.57 3.51
C GLY A 2 13.11 12.10 2.21
N GLY A 3 12.43 11.83 1.10
CA GLY A 3 12.83 12.31 -0.21
C GLY A 3 14.11 11.67 -0.76
N ARG A 4 14.73 12.31 -1.74
CA ARG A 4 15.97 11.83 -2.38
C ARG A 4 17.17 12.66 -1.94
N GLY A 5 18.25 11.98 -1.56
CA GLY A 5 19.53 12.59 -1.27
C GLY A 5 19.67 13.16 0.16
N LEU A 6 20.87 13.65 0.45
CA LEU A 6 21.23 14.13 1.78
C LEU A 6 20.43 15.37 2.22
N ASN A 7 20.09 16.27 1.28
CA ASN A 7 19.31 17.46 1.59
C ASN A 7 17.91 17.13 2.10
N ALA A 8 17.27 16.10 1.56
CA ALA A 8 15.96 15.65 2.02
C ALA A 8 16.07 14.86 3.34
N LEU A 9 17.12 14.04 3.51
CA LEU A 9 17.38 13.33 4.74
C LEU A 9 17.60 14.30 5.92
N PHE A 10 18.36 15.37 5.69
CA PHE A 10 18.65 16.44 6.65
C PHE A 10 17.83 17.71 6.40
N ALA A 11 16.60 17.58 5.90
CA ALA A 11 15.69 18.71 5.71
C ALA A 11 15.44 19.49 7.02
N ASN A 12 15.48 18.80 8.16
CA ASN A 12 15.67 19.41 9.47
C ASN A 12 17.17 19.39 9.82
N LYS A 13 17.84 20.53 9.69
CA LYS A 13 19.28 20.65 9.93
C LYS A 13 19.72 20.25 11.34
N SER A 14 18.86 20.41 12.37
CA SER A 14 19.17 19.98 13.74
C SER A 14 19.41 18.47 13.87
N ASN A 15 18.92 17.66 12.92
CA ASN A 15 19.14 16.22 12.91
C ASN A 15 20.62 15.83 12.69
N ILE A 16 21.46 16.75 12.17
CA ILE A 16 22.91 16.54 12.04
C ILE A 16 23.55 16.34 13.42
N PHE A 17 23.02 16.98 14.45
CA PHE A 17 23.51 16.90 15.83
C PHE A 17 22.68 15.95 16.70
N ASN A 18 21.67 15.28 16.14
CA ASN A 18 20.82 14.35 16.89
C ASN A 18 21.41 12.93 16.84
N PHE A 19 22.04 12.52 17.97
CA PHE A 19 22.67 11.21 18.10
C PHE A 19 21.73 10.05 17.78
N ASN A 20 20.49 10.09 18.28
CA ASN A 20 19.51 9.03 18.04
C ASN A 20 19.13 8.93 16.55
N PHE A 21 19.04 10.06 15.86
CA PHE A 21 18.78 10.10 14.42
C PHE A 21 19.95 9.53 13.63
N LEU A 22 21.19 9.91 13.97
CA LEU A 22 22.38 9.38 13.31
C LEU A 22 22.56 7.89 13.57
N LYS A 23 22.34 7.43 14.82
CA LYS A 23 22.34 6.01 15.17
C LYS A 23 21.30 5.24 14.32
N MET A 24 20.06 5.77 14.21
CA MET A 24 19.02 5.16 13.37
C MET A 24 19.46 5.02 11.91
N ILE A 25 20.13 6.03 11.33
CA ILE A 25 20.65 5.93 9.96
C ILE A 25 21.66 4.80 9.84
N GLY A 26 22.59 4.69 10.78
CA GLY A 26 23.57 3.58 10.82
C GLY A 26 22.89 2.21 10.92
N GLU A 27 21.86 2.12 11.77
CA GLU A 27 21.07 0.89 11.91
C GLU A 27 20.26 0.55 10.64
N ILE A 28 19.68 1.56 9.94
CA ILE A 28 19.02 1.37 8.63
C ILE A 28 20.01 0.75 7.64
N ILE A 29 21.21 1.31 7.54
CA ILE A 29 22.25 0.80 6.62
C ILE A 29 22.62 -0.64 6.96
N SER A 30 22.84 -0.93 8.26
CA SER A 30 23.17 -2.27 8.74
C SER A 30 22.04 -3.28 8.46
N PHE A 31 20.80 -2.89 8.78
CA PHE A 31 19.62 -3.71 8.55
C PHE A 31 19.44 -4.02 7.06
N TYR A 32 19.50 -3.00 6.18
CA TYR A 32 19.33 -3.17 4.74
C TYR A 32 20.38 -4.09 4.11
N LYS A 33 21.61 -4.10 4.64
CA LYS A 33 22.66 -5.02 4.19
C LYS A 33 22.41 -6.46 4.63
N LYS A 34 21.87 -6.66 5.85
CA LYS A 34 21.68 -7.99 6.46
C LYS A 34 20.33 -8.63 6.10
N ALA A 35 19.27 -7.83 5.98
CA ALA A 35 17.90 -8.31 5.79
C ALA A 35 17.72 -9.25 4.60
N PRO A 36 18.31 -9.01 3.40
CA PRO A 36 18.15 -9.94 2.28
C PRO A 36 18.64 -11.36 2.56
N SER A 37 19.65 -11.54 3.41
CA SER A 37 20.16 -12.87 3.75
C SER A 37 19.24 -13.66 4.69
N LEU A 38 18.34 -12.97 5.42
CA LEU A 38 17.40 -13.61 6.34
C LEU A 38 16.40 -14.51 5.62
N ILE A 39 16.08 -14.23 4.34
CA ILE A 39 15.15 -15.05 3.56
C ILE A 39 15.59 -16.50 3.40
N LYS A 40 16.91 -16.77 3.55
CA LYS A 40 17.48 -18.10 3.46
C LYS A 40 17.26 -18.94 4.74
N LYS A 41 16.81 -18.30 5.83
CA LYS A 41 16.55 -18.96 7.10
C LYS A 41 15.14 -19.56 7.12
N ASN A 42 14.92 -20.50 8.03
CA ASN A 42 13.55 -20.95 8.30
C ASN A 42 12.79 -19.84 9.07
N LEU A 43 11.81 -19.25 8.41
CA LEU A 43 10.99 -18.14 8.93
C LEU A 43 9.54 -18.54 9.14
N VAL A 44 9.26 -19.84 9.25
CA VAL A 44 7.88 -20.33 9.49
C VAL A 44 7.38 -19.82 10.83
N GLY A 45 6.23 -19.14 10.80
CA GLY A 45 5.59 -18.58 11.99
C GLY A 45 6.25 -17.33 12.56
N GLU A 46 7.35 -16.83 11.99
CA GLU A 46 8.00 -15.61 12.48
C GLU A 46 7.34 -14.36 11.91
N THR A 47 6.96 -13.43 12.80
CA THR A 47 6.43 -12.11 12.43
C THR A 47 7.53 -11.06 12.42
N LEU A 48 7.27 -9.92 11.75
CA LEU A 48 8.16 -8.78 11.82
C LEU A 48 8.38 -8.32 13.26
N GLY A 49 7.31 -8.27 14.07
CA GLY A 49 7.38 -7.89 15.48
C GLY A 49 8.28 -8.81 16.28
N SER A 50 8.11 -10.13 16.18
CA SER A 50 8.93 -11.11 16.89
C SER A 50 10.41 -11.02 16.51
N TYR A 51 10.70 -10.76 15.22
CA TYR A 51 12.07 -10.54 14.75
C TYR A 51 12.67 -9.25 15.35
N LEU A 52 11.92 -8.15 15.34
CA LEU A 52 12.39 -6.87 15.87
C LEU A 52 12.66 -6.94 17.38
N ASP A 53 11.84 -7.67 18.15
CA ASP A 53 12.00 -7.84 19.59
C ASP A 53 13.25 -8.68 19.94
N LYS A 54 13.59 -9.66 19.11
CA LYS A 54 14.82 -10.44 19.24
C LYS A 54 16.07 -9.70 18.76
N SER A 55 15.89 -8.61 18.03
CA SER A 55 16.99 -7.82 17.47
C SER A 55 17.35 -6.66 18.40
N ASN A 56 18.64 -6.37 18.53
CA ASN A 56 19.14 -5.25 19.35
C ASN A 56 19.05 -3.91 18.61
N PHE A 57 17.93 -3.68 17.88
CA PHE A 57 17.69 -2.42 17.20
C PHE A 57 17.20 -1.34 18.17
N SER A 58 17.58 -0.09 17.93
CA SER A 58 17.05 1.00 18.70
C SER A 58 15.54 1.16 18.49
N LYS A 59 14.87 1.65 19.53
CA LYS A 59 13.47 2.04 19.45
C LYS A 59 13.22 3.06 18.32
N TYR A 60 14.21 3.92 18.06
CA TYR A 60 14.17 4.89 16.96
C TYR A 60 14.05 4.22 15.58
N LEU A 61 14.84 3.19 15.28
CA LEU A 61 14.73 2.45 14.02
C LEU A 61 13.35 1.81 13.88
N VAL A 62 12.87 1.17 14.93
CA VAL A 62 11.60 0.44 14.90
C VAL A 62 10.42 1.40 14.72
N GLU A 63 10.34 2.45 15.57
CA GLU A 63 9.17 3.33 15.63
C GLU A 63 9.15 4.44 14.59
N TYR A 64 10.32 4.88 14.09
CA TYR A 64 10.39 5.99 13.15
C TYR A 64 10.79 5.57 11.73
N HIS A 65 11.13 4.30 11.51
CA HIS A 65 11.46 3.83 10.17
C HIS A 65 10.70 2.56 9.77
N ILE A 66 10.93 1.42 10.46
CA ILE A 66 10.41 0.13 9.99
C ILE A 66 8.88 0.07 10.08
N ILE A 67 8.32 0.28 11.26
CA ILE A 67 6.87 0.17 11.48
C ILE A 67 6.08 1.21 10.66
N PRO A 68 6.47 2.50 10.62
CA PRO A 68 5.78 3.47 9.76
C PRO A 68 5.84 3.14 8.28
N MET A 69 6.96 2.60 7.80
CA MET A 69 7.11 2.21 6.40
C MET A 69 6.17 1.04 6.06
N VAL A 70 6.13 0.03 6.91
CA VAL A 70 5.22 -1.12 6.76
C VAL A 70 3.76 -0.66 6.81
N ALA A 71 3.40 0.12 7.81
CA ALA A 71 2.04 0.65 7.95
C ALA A 71 1.61 1.48 6.73
N ALA A 72 2.52 2.28 6.17
CA ALA A 72 2.28 3.08 4.97
C ALA A 72 2.10 2.20 3.71
N ILE A 73 2.94 1.17 3.53
CA ILE A 73 2.90 0.29 2.35
C ILE A 73 1.61 -0.52 2.31
N TRP A 74 1.19 -1.07 3.44
CA TRP A 74 -0.01 -1.93 3.52
C TRP A 74 -1.26 -1.19 4.03
N SER A 75 -1.19 0.14 4.20
CA SER A 75 -2.32 0.98 4.67
C SER A 75 -2.98 0.41 5.93
N MET A 76 -2.17 0.02 6.91
CA MET A 76 -2.63 -0.63 8.13
C MET A 76 -2.21 0.13 9.41
N PRO A 77 -2.90 -0.07 10.54
CA PRO A 77 -2.49 0.50 11.82
C PRO A 77 -1.12 -0.01 12.28
N PHE A 78 -0.38 0.79 13.04
CA PHE A 78 0.93 0.43 13.59
C PHE A 78 0.90 -0.87 14.41
N SER A 79 -0.15 -1.08 15.19
CA SER A 79 -0.34 -2.30 15.97
C SER A 79 -0.35 -3.56 15.10
N LYS A 80 -0.91 -3.46 13.89
CA LYS A 80 -0.99 -4.58 12.94
C LYS A 80 0.26 -4.74 12.07
N ALA A 81 1.05 -3.69 11.91
CA ALA A 81 2.29 -3.75 11.14
C ALA A 81 3.31 -4.77 11.72
N ARG A 82 3.26 -5.02 13.04
CA ARG A 82 4.10 -6.01 13.70
C ARG A 82 3.69 -7.46 13.43
N ASP A 83 2.41 -7.68 13.12
CA ASP A 83 1.84 -9.02 12.90
C ASP A 83 2.15 -9.58 11.50
N ILE A 84 2.72 -8.75 10.60
CA ILE A 84 3.07 -9.19 9.24
C ILE A 84 4.09 -10.35 9.30
N PRO A 85 3.87 -11.45 8.54
CA PRO A 85 4.86 -12.49 8.41
C PRO A 85 6.20 -11.94 7.92
N LEU A 86 7.29 -12.23 8.64
CA LEU A 86 8.63 -11.71 8.30
C LEU A 86 9.03 -12.05 6.86
N LYS A 87 8.70 -13.25 6.41
CA LYS A 87 8.97 -13.69 5.03
C LYS A 87 8.27 -12.81 3.99
N LEU A 88 7.01 -12.42 4.24
CA LEU A 88 6.25 -11.53 3.35
C LEU A 88 6.90 -10.15 3.26
N PHE A 89 7.27 -9.58 4.42
CA PHE A 89 7.98 -8.31 4.50
C PHE A 89 9.30 -8.36 3.71
N LEU A 90 10.13 -9.35 3.95
CA LEU A 90 11.43 -9.49 3.28
C LEU A 90 11.29 -9.64 1.78
N ASN A 91 10.40 -10.53 1.30
CA ASN A 91 10.14 -10.74 -0.11
C ASN A 91 9.68 -9.45 -0.80
N PHE A 92 8.75 -8.74 -0.19
CA PHE A 92 8.26 -7.47 -0.75
C PHE A 92 9.41 -6.47 -0.90
N PHE A 93 10.20 -6.26 0.16
CA PHE A 93 11.30 -5.30 0.14
C PHE A 93 12.41 -5.70 -0.84
N ILE A 94 12.72 -6.98 -0.97
CA ILE A 94 13.70 -7.51 -1.95
C ILE A 94 13.18 -7.26 -3.37
N ASN A 95 11.95 -7.68 -3.69
CA ASN A 95 11.38 -7.60 -5.02
C ASN A 95 11.22 -6.15 -5.51
N HIS A 96 10.94 -5.22 -4.60
CA HIS A 96 10.83 -3.80 -4.91
C HIS A 96 12.15 -3.03 -4.78
N GLY A 97 13.25 -3.70 -4.46
CA GLY A 97 14.57 -3.09 -4.30
C GLY A 97 14.64 -2.06 -3.16
N LEU A 98 13.78 -2.17 -2.14
CA LEU A 98 13.70 -1.21 -1.04
C LEU A 98 14.89 -1.30 -0.09
N PHE A 99 15.57 -2.44 -0.01
CA PHE A 99 16.84 -2.60 0.73
C PHE A 99 18.04 -2.02 0.00
N LYS A 100 17.92 -1.62 -1.27
CA LYS A 100 19.04 -1.03 -2.01
C LYS A 100 19.32 0.39 -1.53
N LEU A 101 20.57 0.66 -1.14
CA LEU A 101 21.03 2.01 -0.78
C LEU A 101 21.45 2.81 -2.00
N ARG A 102 21.94 2.14 -3.04
CA ARG A 102 22.34 2.70 -4.34
C ARG A 102 21.64 1.94 -5.47
N ASN A 103 21.57 2.54 -6.65
CA ASN A 103 20.95 1.91 -7.83
C ASN A 103 19.52 1.40 -7.55
N ARG A 104 18.74 2.22 -6.86
CA ARG A 104 17.32 1.92 -6.61
C ARG A 104 16.56 1.91 -7.93
N PRO A 105 15.55 1.02 -8.09
CA PRO A 105 14.69 1.02 -9.26
C PRO A 105 14.09 2.41 -9.49
N GLN A 106 14.08 2.85 -10.75
CA GLN A 106 13.31 4.04 -11.12
C GLN A 106 11.84 3.66 -11.21
N TRP A 107 11.02 4.37 -10.45
CA TRP A 107 9.57 4.20 -10.51
C TRP A 107 8.98 5.03 -11.64
N TYR A 108 8.00 4.46 -12.32
CA TYR A 108 7.28 5.09 -13.42
C TYR A 108 5.78 5.01 -13.17
N THR A 109 5.04 5.94 -13.74
CA THR A 109 3.59 5.91 -13.84
C THR A 109 3.16 6.08 -15.29
N VAL A 110 1.97 5.60 -15.63
CA VAL A 110 1.45 5.73 -17.00
C VAL A 110 1.09 7.19 -17.27
N THR A 111 1.62 7.74 -18.36
CA THR A 111 1.24 9.07 -18.82
C THR A 111 -0.26 9.11 -19.13
N GLY A 112 -0.97 10.10 -18.56
CA GLY A 112 -2.43 10.18 -18.66
C GLY A 112 -3.18 9.26 -17.68
N ARG A 113 -2.47 8.65 -16.73
CA ARG A 113 -3.02 7.85 -15.61
C ARG A 113 -3.59 6.50 -16.04
N SER A 114 -4.14 5.76 -15.05
CA SER A 114 -4.66 4.41 -15.24
C SER A 114 -5.77 4.33 -16.29
N LYS A 115 -6.64 5.33 -16.39
CA LYS A 115 -7.70 5.37 -17.39
C LYS A 115 -7.20 5.21 -18.83
N THR A 116 -5.96 5.63 -19.10
CA THR A 116 -5.38 5.56 -20.45
C THR A 116 -5.11 4.13 -20.86
N TYR A 117 -4.49 3.30 -20.01
CA TYR A 117 -4.26 1.90 -20.34
C TYR A 117 -5.55 1.09 -20.26
N VAL A 118 -6.44 1.39 -19.29
CA VAL A 118 -7.75 0.75 -19.19
C VAL A 118 -8.53 0.94 -20.49
N LYS A 119 -8.61 2.19 -21.00
CA LYS A 119 -9.27 2.45 -22.29
C LYS A 119 -8.64 1.66 -23.44
N LYS A 120 -7.30 1.60 -23.49
CA LYS A 120 -6.60 0.83 -24.54
C LYS A 120 -6.87 -0.68 -24.45
N VAL A 121 -6.96 -1.24 -23.25
CA VAL A 121 -7.30 -2.65 -23.03
C VAL A 121 -8.74 -2.91 -23.43
N LEU A 122 -9.69 -2.09 -22.97
CA LEU A 122 -11.10 -2.22 -23.29
C LEU A 122 -11.35 -2.20 -24.81
N ASN A 123 -10.63 -1.35 -25.55
CA ASN A 123 -10.74 -1.29 -27.01
C ASN A 123 -10.24 -2.56 -27.74
N LYS A 124 -9.54 -3.48 -27.05
CA LYS A 124 -9.08 -4.76 -27.59
C LYS A 124 -10.01 -5.93 -27.23
N ILE A 125 -10.97 -5.71 -26.36
CA ILE A 125 -11.96 -6.72 -25.99
C ILE A 125 -12.98 -6.81 -27.12
N SER A 126 -13.13 -8.01 -27.69
CA SER A 126 -14.11 -8.30 -28.76
C SER A 126 -15.51 -8.62 -28.21
N GLY A 127 -15.62 -8.92 -26.91
CA GLY A 127 -16.88 -9.23 -26.26
C GLY A 127 -17.63 -7.99 -25.78
N GLU A 128 -18.85 -8.19 -25.31
CA GLU A 128 -19.70 -7.14 -24.75
C GLU A 128 -19.18 -6.67 -23.39
N ILE A 129 -19.33 -5.37 -23.11
CA ILE A 129 -18.93 -4.74 -21.86
C ILE A 129 -20.15 -4.11 -21.21
N PHE A 130 -20.64 -4.72 -20.15
CA PHE A 130 -21.77 -4.21 -19.37
C PHE A 130 -21.25 -3.34 -18.22
N LYS A 131 -21.69 -2.07 -18.16
CA LYS A 131 -21.37 -1.14 -17.09
C LYS A 131 -22.60 -0.94 -16.21
N ASN A 132 -22.36 -0.70 -14.91
CA ASN A 132 -23.43 -0.53 -13.91
C ASN A 132 -24.29 -1.79 -13.72
N TYR A 133 -23.77 -2.95 -14.10
CA TYR A 133 -24.39 -4.24 -13.90
C TYR A 133 -23.77 -4.92 -12.71
N LYS A 134 -24.49 -4.94 -11.60
CA LYS A 134 -24.02 -5.61 -10.37
C LYS A 134 -24.38 -7.08 -10.43
N VAL A 135 -23.38 -7.94 -10.49
CA VAL A 135 -23.57 -9.39 -10.29
C VAL A 135 -23.93 -9.63 -8.83
N ILE A 136 -25.07 -10.27 -8.61
CA ILE A 136 -25.60 -10.56 -7.27
C ILE A 136 -25.13 -11.91 -6.80
N SER A 137 -25.28 -12.95 -7.64
CA SER A 137 -24.83 -14.29 -7.34
C SER A 137 -24.29 -15.02 -8.55
N VAL A 138 -23.53 -16.07 -8.27
CA VAL A 138 -22.89 -16.98 -9.23
C VAL A 138 -23.25 -18.41 -8.81
N ASN A 139 -24.02 -19.06 -9.64
CA ASN A 139 -24.34 -20.49 -9.50
C ASN A 139 -23.56 -21.29 -10.54
N ARG A 140 -22.96 -22.38 -10.13
CA ARG A 140 -22.20 -23.29 -11.01
C ARG A 140 -22.88 -24.64 -11.08
N ASN A 141 -23.14 -25.08 -12.28
CA ASN A 141 -23.61 -26.42 -12.59
C ASN A 141 -22.47 -27.20 -13.27
N GLU A 142 -22.70 -28.46 -13.58
CA GLU A 142 -21.69 -29.30 -14.25
C GLU A 142 -21.31 -28.77 -15.65
N ASN A 143 -22.26 -28.13 -16.34
CA ASN A 143 -22.10 -27.74 -17.75
C ASN A 143 -22.00 -26.23 -17.99
N ASN A 144 -22.40 -25.39 -17.00
CA ASN A 144 -22.43 -23.94 -17.17
C ASN A 144 -22.28 -23.19 -15.86
N VAL A 145 -22.09 -21.88 -15.98
CA VAL A 145 -22.11 -20.93 -14.89
C VAL A 145 -23.24 -19.93 -15.11
N ARG A 146 -24.17 -19.85 -14.19
CA ARG A 146 -25.29 -18.91 -14.21
C ARG A 146 -25.00 -17.73 -13.29
N ILE A 147 -25.09 -16.52 -13.79
CA ILE A 147 -24.98 -15.30 -12.99
C ILE A 147 -26.33 -14.59 -12.87
N LYS A 148 -26.61 -14.04 -11.69
CA LYS A 148 -27.80 -13.20 -11.42
C LYS A 148 -27.40 -11.73 -11.44
N ILE A 149 -28.13 -10.92 -12.24
CA ILE A 149 -27.95 -9.47 -12.37
C ILE A 149 -29.34 -8.82 -12.24
N GLY A 150 -29.63 -8.15 -11.10
CA GLY A 150 -30.99 -7.70 -10.82
C GLY A 150 -31.95 -8.89 -10.74
N GLU A 151 -32.97 -8.91 -11.59
CA GLU A 151 -33.91 -10.04 -11.72
C GLU A 151 -33.55 -10.98 -12.89
N ASP A 152 -32.56 -10.62 -13.71
CA ASP A 152 -32.16 -11.37 -14.89
C ASP A 152 -31.10 -12.44 -14.57
N TYR A 153 -31.05 -13.48 -15.42
CA TYR A 153 -30.06 -14.54 -15.37
C TYR A 153 -29.36 -14.65 -16.72
N LEU A 154 -28.02 -14.79 -16.67
CA LEU A 154 -27.21 -15.04 -17.86
C LEU A 154 -26.38 -16.29 -17.65
N ASP A 155 -26.30 -17.13 -18.68
CA ASP A 155 -25.53 -18.38 -18.66
C ASP A 155 -24.24 -18.21 -19.48
N TYR A 156 -23.15 -18.77 -18.97
CA TYR A 156 -21.82 -18.78 -19.58
C TYR A 156 -21.14 -20.13 -19.36
N ASP A 157 -20.19 -20.48 -20.22
CA ASP A 157 -19.37 -21.69 -20.05
C ASP A 157 -18.41 -21.58 -18.87
N HIS A 158 -17.80 -20.39 -18.70
CA HIS A 158 -16.81 -20.12 -17.66
C HIS A 158 -16.97 -18.72 -17.09
N ILE A 159 -16.46 -18.52 -15.86
CA ILE A 159 -16.41 -17.21 -15.21
C ILE A 159 -15.03 -16.94 -14.61
N VAL A 160 -14.59 -15.69 -14.69
CA VAL A 160 -13.43 -15.16 -13.96
C VAL A 160 -13.92 -14.10 -12.99
N LEU A 161 -13.77 -14.34 -11.68
CA LEU A 161 -14.09 -13.39 -10.64
C LEU A 161 -12.87 -12.50 -10.37
N ALA A 162 -12.89 -11.26 -10.85
CA ALA A 162 -11.82 -10.27 -10.68
C ALA A 162 -12.17 -9.21 -9.62
N SER A 163 -12.98 -9.57 -8.61
CA SER A 163 -13.34 -8.74 -7.48
C SER A 163 -12.50 -9.06 -6.24
N HIS A 164 -12.69 -8.33 -5.14
CA HIS A 164 -12.08 -8.68 -3.86
C HIS A 164 -12.48 -10.09 -3.42
N ALA A 165 -11.57 -10.83 -2.77
CA ALA A 165 -11.81 -12.22 -2.40
C ALA A 165 -13.05 -12.41 -1.50
N ASP A 166 -13.30 -11.48 -0.56
CA ASP A 166 -14.49 -11.48 0.28
C ASP A 166 -15.78 -11.22 -0.50
N GLN A 167 -15.72 -10.37 -1.54
CA GLN A 167 -16.84 -10.10 -2.43
C GLN A 167 -17.07 -11.30 -3.36
N SER A 168 -16.00 -11.87 -3.92
CA SER A 168 -16.09 -13.09 -4.74
C SER A 168 -16.74 -14.23 -3.95
N LEU A 169 -16.29 -14.44 -2.71
CA LEU A 169 -16.86 -15.48 -1.84
C LEU A 169 -18.36 -15.26 -1.56
N LYS A 170 -18.77 -14.00 -1.34
CA LYS A 170 -20.19 -13.67 -1.11
C LYS A 170 -21.08 -13.86 -2.34
N MET A 171 -20.52 -13.75 -3.54
CA MET A 171 -21.27 -13.97 -4.78
C MET A 171 -21.46 -15.46 -5.12
N LEU A 172 -20.61 -16.35 -4.63
CA LEU A 172 -20.73 -17.78 -4.88
C LEU A 172 -21.91 -18.37 -4.09
N ASP A 173 -22.93 -18.89 -4.74
CA ASP A 173 -24.08 -19.52 -4.10
C ASP A 173 -23.68 -20.75 -3.30
N LYS A 174 -22.78 -21.57 -3.85
CA LYS A 174 -22.26 -22.80 -3.24
C LYS A 174 -20.73 -22.83 -3.36
N PRO A 175 -20.01 -22.09 -2.49
CA PRO A 175 -18.55 -22.16 -2.47
C PRO A 175 -18.10 -23.56 -1.98
N THR A 176 -17.05 -24.09 -2.57
CA THR A 176 -16.41 -25.31 -2.08
C THR A 176 -15.74 -25.04 -0.73
N GLU A 177 -15.44 -26.10 0.03
CA GLU A 177 -14.69 -25.97 1.30
C GLU A 177 -13.34 -25.31 1.10
N GLU A 178 -12.66 -25.61 -0.01
CA GLU A 178 -11.37 -24.99 -0.38
C GLU A 178 -11.50 -23.50 -0.67
N GLU A 179 -12.51 -23.09 -1.45
CA GLU A 179 -12.79 -21.68 -1.73
C GLU A 179 -13.12 -20.92 -0.45
N GLN A 180 -13.96 -21.50 0.40
CA GLN A 180 -14.28 -20.92 1.72
C GLN A 180 -13.01 -20.78 2.57
N ARG A 181 -12.18 -21.81 2.65
CA ARG A 181 -10.94 -21.84 3.41
C ARG A 181 -9.92 -20.83 2.93
N ILE A 182 -9.79 -20.66 1.61
CA ILE A 182 -8.77 -19.76 1.03
C ILE A 182 -9.27 -18.32 0.99
N LEU A 183 -10.43 -18.07 0.38
CA LEU A 183 -10.93 -16.72 0.15
C LEU A 183 -11.26 -15.98 1.45
N SER A 184 -11.73 -16.70 2.48
CA SER A 184 -12.01 -16.12 3.80
C SER A 184 -10.77 -15.60 4.53
N LYS A 185 -9.56 -16.01 4.14
CA LYS A 185 -8.31 -15.55 4.75
C LYS A 185 -7.91 -14.14 4.32
N PHE A 186 -8.40 -13.66 3.20
CA PHE A 186 -8.16 -12.30 2.74
C PHE A 186 -9.04 -11.32 3.52
N LYS A 187 -8.44 -10.58 4.43
CA LYS A 187 -9.14 -9.58 5.25
C LYS A 187 -8.94 -8.20 4.67
N TYR A 188 -10.04 -7.51 4.42
CA TYR A 188 -10.07 -6.14 3.94
C TYR A 188 -10.46 -5.20 5.08
N VAL A 189 -9.87 -4.02 5.10
CA VAL A 189 -10.20 -2.96 6.05
C VAL A 189 -10.66 -1.72 5.28
N SER A 190 -11.63 -1.01 5.83
CA SER A 190 -12.07 0.25 5.27
C SER A 190 -11.01 1.33 5.48
N ASN A 191 -10.74 2.11 4.44
CA ASN A 191 -9.86 3.27 4.50
C ASN A 191 -10.63 4.50 4.02
N GLN A 192 -10.49 5.61 4.74
CA GLN A 192 -10.98 6.90 4.28
C GLN A 192 -9.94 7.52 3.35
N ALA A 193 -10.36 7.93 2.15
CA ALA A 193 -9.51 8.62 1.19
C ALA A 193 -10.11 10.00 0.88
N ILE A 194 -9.36 11.07 1.13
CA ILE A 194 -9.81 12.45 0.91
C ILE A 194 -8.88 13.12 -0.09
N LEU A 195 -9.46 13.66 -1.18
CA LEU A 195 -8.77 14.53 -2.13
C LEU A 195 -8.87 15.98 -1.63
N HIS A 196 -7.74 16.67 -1.51
CA HIS A 196 -7.68 18.02 -0.94
C HIS A 196 -6.45 18.80 -1.40
N SER A 197 -6.39 20.08 -1.02
CA SER A 197 -5.25 20.99 -1.23
C SER A 197 -4.62 21.49 0.08
N ASP A 198 -5.03 20.97 1.26
CA ASP A 198 -4.49 21.36 2.57
C ASP A 198 -3.11 20.72 2.82
N GLU A 199 -2.10 21.55 3.06
CA GLU A 199 -0.71 21.10 3.30
C GLU A 199 -0.46 20.56 4.74
N LYS A 200 -1.45 20.60 5.66
CA LYS A 200 -1.27 20.19 7.07
C LYS A 200 -0.77 18.76 7.24
N LEU A 201 -1.17 17.87 6.33
CA LEU A 201 -0.77 16.45 6.32
C LEU A 201 0.44 16.17 5.42
N MET A 202 1.20 17.22 5.10
CA MET A 202 2.50 17.11 4.44
C MET A 202 3.64 17.39 5.42
N PRO A 203 4.86 16.88 5.16
CA PRO A 203 6.01 17.23 5.97
C PRO A 203 6.20 18.76 6.06
N LYS A 204 6.46 19.29 7.27
CA LYS A 204 6.66 20.74 7.49
C LYS A 204 7.77 21.35 6.61
N LYS A 205 8.78 20.56 6.27
CA LYS A 205 9.89 20.99 5.39
C LYS A 205 9.63 20.50 3.96
N LYS A 206 9.42 21.41 3.03
CA LYS A 206 9.16 21.08 1.60
C LYS A 206 10.28 20.23 0.97
N LEU A 207 11.52 20.37 1.44
CA LEU A 207 12.65 19.51 1.01
C LEU A 207 12.44 18.01 1.32
N ALA A 208 11.59 17.69 2.29
CA ALA A 208 11.25 16.29 2.63
C ALA A 208 10.05 15.75 1.83
N TRP A 209 9.39 16.58 1.03
CA TRP A 209 8.23 16.16 0.25
C TRP A 209 8.61 15.13 -0.80
N SER A 210 7.80 14.10 -0.90
CA SER A 210 7.89 13.02 -1.89
C SER A 210 6.53 12.78 -2.50
N SER A 211 6.46 11.98 -3.56
CA SER A 211 5.17 11.55 -4.12
C SER A 211 4.31 10.81 -3.10
N TRP A 212 4.94 10.21 -2.09
CA TRP A 212 4.31 9.39 -1.05
C TRP A 212 4.89 9.80 0.31
N ASN A 213 4.07 10.39 1.16
CA ASN A 213 4.48 10.91 2.46
C ASN A 213 3.69 10.22 3.56
N SER A 214 4.39 9.72 4.57
CA SER A 214 3.79 9.15 5.77
C SER A 214 4.05 10.06 6.95
N ILE A 215 2.99 10.46 7.65
CA ILE A 215 3.07 11.27 8.87
C ILE A 215 2.35 10.55 9.99
N SER A 216 2.96 10.55 11.17
CA SER A 216 2.40 9.95 12.37
C SER A 216 2.37 10.96 13.53
N ASN A 217 1.34 10.85 14.35
CA ASN A 217 1.24 11.53 15.63
C ASN A 217 1.64 10.63 16.81
N GLY A 218 2.28 9.47 16.54
CA GLY A 218 2.68 8.47 17.53
C GLY A 218 1.60 7.42 17.84
N LYS A 219 0.34 7.68 17.52
CA LYS A 219 -0.79 6.74 17.68
C LYS A 219 -1.38 6.31 16.35
N GLN A 220 -1.48 7.22 15.42
CA GLN A 220 -2.07 7.03 14.10
C GLN A 220 -1.10 7.48 13.02
N THR A 221 -1.29 6.94 11.82
CA THR A 221 -0.52 7.30 10.63
C THR A 221 -1.46 7.67 9.51
N SER A 222 -1.18 8.79 8.87
CA SER A 222 -1.77 9.18 7.59
C SER A 222 -0.76 9.00 6.48
N VAL A 223 -1.23 8.60 5.32
CA VAL A 223 -0.42 8.55 4.09
C VAL A 223 -0.98 9.57 3.12
N THR A 224 -0.14 10.51 2.72
CA THR A 224 -0.51 11.57 1.78
C THR A 224 0.27 11.42 0.48
N TYR A 225 -0.44 11.24 -0.61
CA TYR A 225 0.10 11.25 -1.97
C TYR A 225 0.10 12.67 -2.51
N TRP A 226 1.25 13.19 -2.88
CA TRP A 226 1.37 14.47 -3.59
C TRP A 226 1.18 14.21 -5.08
N LEU A 227 -0.04 14.48 -5.56
CA LEU A 227 -0.46 14.11 -6.91
C LEU A 227 0.26 14.90 -8.00
N ASN A 228 0.66 16.14 -7.72
CA ASN A 228 1.41 16.95 -8.69
C ASN A 228 2.73 16.25 -9.08
N ASN A 229 3.47 15.76 -8.08
CA ASN A 229 4.70 15.04 -8.34
C ASN A 229 4.45 13.61 -8.84
N LEU A 230 3.46 12.90 -8.26
CA LEU A 230 3.16 11.51 -8.61
C LEU A 230 2.65 11.36 -10.04
N GLN A 231 1.86 12.31 -10.51
CA GLN A 231 1.17 12.25 -11.80
C GLN A 231 1.63 13.32 -12.78
N ASN A 232 2.69 14.06 -12.46
CA ASN A 232 3.21 15.17 -13.25
C ASN A 232 2.12 16.17 -13.65
N LEU A 233 1.33 16.62 -12.68
CA LEU A 233 0.27 17.59 -12.91
C LEU A 233 0.87 18.97 -13.08
N LYS A 234 0.56 19.63 -14.19
CA LYS A 234 0.90 21.04 -14.44
C LYS A 234 -0.18 21.91 -13.80
N SER A 235 0.03 22.30 -12.55
CA SER A 235 -0.88 23.16 -11.79
C SER A 235 -0.09 23.92 -10.73
N ASP A 236 -0.44 25.17 -10.52
CA ASP A 236 0.13 26.01 -9.45
C ASP A 236 -0.40 25.59 -8.07
N ASN A 237 -1.57 24.96 -8.03
CA ASN A 237 -2.14 24.40 -6.80
C ASN A 237 -1.60 23.00 -6.53
N ASN A 238 -1.32 22.72 -5.25
CA ASN A 238 -0.99 21.38 -4.80
C ASN A 238 -2.26 20.56 -4.59
N PHE A 239 -2.25 19.33 -5.11
CA PHE A 239 -3.31 18.34 -4.90
C PHE A 239 -2.75 17.15 -4.14
N PHE A 240 -3.46 16.78 -3.09
CA PHE A 240 -3.13 15.68 -2.21
C PHE A 240 -4.27 14.67 -2.14
N LEU A 241 -3.92 13.40 -2.05
CA LEU A 241 -4.85 12.34 -1.65
C LEU A 241 -4.34 11.77 -0.33
N THR A 242 -5.09 12.00 0.74
CA THR A 242 -4.72 11.48 2.06
C THR A 242 -5.58 10.29 2.45
N LEU A 243 -4.92 9.22 2.86
CA LEU A 243 -5.54 8.05 3.46
C LEU A 243 -5.52 8.17 4.99
N ASN A 244 -6.69 7.93 5.59
CA ASN A 244 -6.89 7.92 7.04
C ASN A 244 -6.30 9.15 7.73
N PRO A 245 -6.76 10.36 7.40
CA PRO A 245 -6.27 11.58 8.04
C PRO A 245 -6.54 11.53 9.55
N PHE A 246 -5.52 11.79 10.37
CA PHE A 246 -5.64 11.83 11.82
C PHE A 246 -5.98 13.22 12.38
N CYS A 247 -6.15 14.19 11.52
CA CYS A 247 -6.65 15.52 11.85
C CYS A 247 -7.64 15.99 10.78
N GLU A 248 -8.48 16.92 11.14
CA GLU A 248 -9.47 17.50 10.23
C GLU A 248 -8.78 18.28 9.10
N ILE A 249 -9.16 17.97 7.87
CA ILE A 249 -8.76 18.70 6.66
C ILE A 249 -9.71 19.89 6.51
N ASN A 250 -9.16 21.03 6.10
CA ASN A 250 -9.95 22.23 5.88
C ASN A 250 -11.01 21.94 4.79
N LYS A 251 -12.30 22.09 5.15
CA LYS A 251 -13.43 21.82 4.24
C LYS A 251 -13.40 22.65 2.95
N LYS A 252 -12.80 23.84 2.98
CA LYS A 252 -12.63 24.70 1.78
C LYS A 252 -11.55 24.17 0.83
N SER A 253 -10.77 23.18 1.26
CA SER A 253 -9.67 22.58 0.48
C SER A 253 -10.07 21.22 -0.14
N ILE A 254 -11.26 20.73 0.12
CA ILE A 254 -11.78 19.44 -0.38
C ILE A 254 -12.48 19.62 -1.71
#